data_53cbc5df0dbc366b0b0300c6c6a995fb
#
_entry.id   53cbc5df0dbc366b0b0300c6c6a995fb
#
_cell.length_a   1.000
_cell.length_b   1.000
_cell.length_c   1.000
_cell.angle_alpha   90.00
_cell.angle_beta   90.00
_cell.angle_gamma   90.00
#
_symmetry.space_group_name_H-M   'P 1'
#
loop_
_entity.id
_entity.type
_entity.pdbx_description
1 polymer ?
#
loop_
_entity_poly.entity_id
_entity_poly.type
_entity_poly.pdbx_seq_one_letter_code
_entity_poly.pdbx_strand_id
1 'polypeptide(L)' 'MEQHGTEAALLPNIANQMRSLLSNLYLAASQVIPPEQREQDPALDAKAAILEQSFFRLLRLVNSMSAAEYLSDS' A
#
# COMPACT_ATOMS: atom_id res chain seq x y z
N MET A 1 18.10 -1.01 26.13
CA MET A 1 16.82 -1.52 26.64
C MET A 1 15.66 -0.81 26.03
N GLU A 2 15.63 0.49 26.19
CA GLU A 2 14.56 1.30 25.61
C GLU A 2 14.53 1.23 24.09
N GLN A 3 15.69 1.03 23.47
CA GLN A 3 15.76 0.92 22.02
C GLN A 3 15.00 -0.28 21.48
N HIS A 4 15.00 -1.40 22.21
CA HIS A 4 14.26 -2.58 21.78
C HIS A 4 12.76 -2.32 21.79
N GLY A 5 12.27 -1.65 22.83
CA GLY A 5 10.86 -1.29 22.90
C GLY A 5 10.48 -0.33 21.78
N THR A 6 11.36 0.64 21.48
CA THR A 6 11.13 1.61 20.44
C THR A 6 11.10 0.95 19.06
N GLU A 7 12.03 0.03 18.80
CA GLU A 7 12.09 -0.69 17.53
C GLU A 7 10.85 -1.56 17.34
N ALA A 8 10.42 -2.25 18.39
CA ALA A 8 9.24 -3.10 18.31
C ALA A 8 7.97 -2.31 18.05
N ALA A 9 7.88 -1.07 18.56
CA ALA A 9 6.73 -0.21 18.31
C ALA A 9 6.81 0.50 16.95
N LEU A 10 8.02 0.72 16.44
CA LEU A 10 8.25 1.50 15.24
C LEU A 10 7.76 0.78 13.97
N LEU A 11 8.01 -0.51 13.84
CA LEU A 11 7.66 -1.27 12.64
C LEU A 11 6.15 -1.33 12.39
N PRO A 12 5.29 -1.66 13.39
CA PRO A 12 3.85 -1.60 13.15
C PRO A 12 3.37 -0.21 12.79
N ASN A 13 3.97 0.82 13.38
CA ASN A 13 3.61 2.19 13.10
C ASN A 13 3.96 2.58 11.66
N ILE A 14 5.14 2.17 11.20
CA ILE A 14 5.56 2.40 9.81
C ILE A 14 4.61 1.67 8.85
N ALA A 15 4.28 0.42 9.13
CA ALA A 15 3.36 -0.34 8.28
C ALA A 15 1.99 0.33 8.20
N ASN A 16 1.48 0.84 9.32
CA ASN A 16 0.20 1.54 9.32
C ASN A 16 0.26 2.84 8.52
N GLN A 17 1.35 3.58 8.63
CA GLN A 17 1.55 4.79 7.84
C GLN A 17 1.64 4.47 6.36
N MET A 18 2.35 3.40 6.00
CA MET A 18 2.45 2.97 4.61
C MET A 18 1.08 2.59 4.03
N ARG A 19 0.26 1.89 4.80
CA ARG A 19 -1.10 1.55 4.37
C ARG A 19 -1.93 2.80 4.13
N SER A 20 -1.84 3.79 5.03
CA SER A 20 -2.57 5.04 4.87
C SER A 20 -2.13 5.79 3.63
N LEU A 21 -0.82 5.87 3.39
CA LEU A 21 -0.28 6.53 2.21
C LEU A 21 -0.69 5.81 0.93
N LEU A 22 -0.65 4.48 0.94
CA LEU A 22 -1.08 3.68 -0.20
C LEU A 22 -2.56 3.88 -0.50
N SER A 23 -3.40 3.92 0.54
CA SER A 23 -4.82 4.17 0.37
C SER A 23 -5.08 5.55 -0.22
N ASN A 24 -4.36 6.57 0.25
CA ASN A 24 -4.48 7.92 -0.29
C ASN A 24 -4.05 7.99 -1.74
N LEU A 25 -2.97 7.31 -2.09
CA LEU A 25 -2.49 7.24 -3.48
C LEU A 25 -3.53 6.57 -4.38
N TYR A 26 -4.12 5.48 -3.90
CA TYR A 26 -5.13 4.77 -4.68
C TYR A 26 -6.36 5.63 -4.91
N LEU A 27 -6.83 6.33 -3.88
CA LEU A 27 -7.97 7.22 -4.00
C LEU A 27 -7.68 8.38 -4.94
N ALA A 28 -6.49 8.97 -4.84
CA ALA A 28 -6.08 10.05 -5.74
C ALA A 28 -6.01 9.57 -7.18
N ALA A 29 -5.44 8.38 -7.40
CA ALA A 29 -5.36 7.81 -8.74
C ALA A 29 -6.75 7.56 -9.33
N SER A 30 -7.70 7.11 -8.51
CA SER A 30 -9.08 6.89 -8.94
C SER A 30 -9.76 8.18 -9.38
N GLN A 31 -9.40 9.30 -8.75
CA GLN A 31 -9.96 10.60 -9.11
C GLN A 31 -9.32 11.18 -10.37
N VAL A 32 -8.02 10.94 -10.54
CA VAL A 32 -7.29 11.42 -11.72
C VAL A 32 -7.65 10.61 -12.95
N ILE A 33 -7.87 9.32 -12.78
CA ILE A 33 -8.22 8.40 -13.87
C ILE A 33 -9.54 7.72 -13.51
N PRO A 34 -10.68 8.42 -13.67
CA PRO A 34 -11.97 7.84 -13.33
C PRO A 34 -12.34 6.69 -14.27
N PRO A 35 -13.19 5.76 -13.82
CA PRO A 35 -13.55 4.59 -14.62
C PRO A 35 -14.13 4.93 -15.99
N GLU A 36 -14.85 6.02 -16.10
CA GLU A 36 -15.45 6.44 -17.36
C GLU A 36 -14.40 6.75 -18.42
N GLN A 37 -13.29 7.37 -18.02
CA GLN A 37 -12.19 7.67 -18.94
C GLN A 37 -11.46 6.40 -19.33
N ARG A 38 -11.34 5.44 -18.42
CA ARG A 38 -10.70 4.17 -18.70
C ARG A 38 -11.47 3.37 -19.76
N GLU A 39 -12.80 3.43 -19.69
CA GLU A 39 -13.64 2.74 -20.67
C GLU A 39 -13.46 3.30 -22.08
N GLN A 40 -13.20 4.60 -22.18
CA GLN A 40 -13.08 5.28 -23.48
C GLN A 40 -11.67 5.21 -24.06
N ASP A 41 -10.66 4.92 -23.26
CA ASP A 41 -9.26 4.94 -23.69
C ASP A 41 -8.54 3.67 -23.24
N PRO A 42 -8.38 2.67 -24.15
CA PRO A 42 -7.72 1.42 -23.79
C PRO A 42 -6.27 1.59 -23.36
N ALA A 43 -5.55 2.56 -23.92
CA ALA A 43 -4.16 2.80 -23.51
C ALA A 43 -4.10 3.34 -22.07
N LEU A 44 -5.02 4.22 -21.73
CA LEU A 44 -5.13 4.74 -20.36
C LEU A 44 -5.53 3.63 -19.40
N ASP A 45 -6.46 2.78 -19.80
CA ASP A 45 -6.90 1.65 -18.99
C ASP A 45 -5.75 0.69 -18.70
N ALA A 46 -4.90 0.41 -19.69
CA ALA A 46 -3.73 -0.44 -19.49
C ALA A 46 -2.76 0.14 -18.47
N LYS A 47 -2.52 1.45 -18.54
CA LYS A 47 -1.64 2.12 -17.59
C LYS A 47 -2.23 2.14 -16.19
N ALA A 48 -3.54 2.36 -16.09
CA ALA A 48 -4.24 2.32 -14.81
C ALA A 48 -4.18 0.93 -14.19
N ALA A 49 -4.27 -0.12 -15.02
CA ALA A 49 -4.16 -1.49 -14.54
C ALA A 49 -2.78 -1.76 -13.95
N ILE A 50 -1.71 -1.25 -14.58
CA ILE A 50 -0.36 -1.38 -14.04
C ILE A 50 -0.26 -0.68 -12.69
N LEU A 51 -0.83 0.50 -12.57
CA LEU A 51 -0.84 1.25 -11.30
C LEU A 51 -1.57 0.47 -10.20
N GLU A 52 -2.72 -0.11 -10.52
CA GLU A 52 -3.47 -0.92 -9.58
C GLU A 52 -2.70 -2.16 -9.14
N GLN A 53 -2.05 -2.84 -10.07
CA GLN A 53 -1.24 -4.01 -9.75
C GLN A 53 -0.08 -3.63 -8.82
N SER A 54 0.56 -2.51 -9.10
CA SER A 54 1.66 -2.02 -8.26
C SER A 54 1.15 -1.67 -6.86
N PHE A 55 0.00 -1.05 -6.76
CA PHE A 55 -0.62 -0.75 -5.48
C PHE A 55 -0.89 -2.02 -4.68
N PHE A 56 -1.49 -3.03 -5.30
CA PHE A 56 -1.81 -4.27 -4.60
C PHE A 56 -0.56 -5.04 -4.20
N ARG A 57 0.50 -5.00 -5.02
CA ARG A 57 1.78 -5.61 -4.66
C ARG A 57 2.39 -4.93 -3.45
N LEU A 58 2.38 -3.60 -3.43
CA LEU A 58 2.88 -2.85 -2.28
C LEU A 58 2.08 -3.15 -1.02
N LEU A 59 0.76 -3.18 -1.15
CA LEU A 59 -0.11 -3.49 -0.01
C LEU A 59 0.18 -4.88 0.53
N ARG A 60 0.40 -5.85 -0.36
CA ARG A 60 0.76 -7.21 0.03
C ARG A 60 2.08 -7.25 0.76
N LEU A 61 3.09 -6.50 0.29
CA LEU A 61 4.38 -6.42 0.95
C LEU A 61 4.26 -5.82 2.35
N VAL A 62 3.50 -4.75 2.49
CA VAL A 62 3.28 -4.12 3.78
C VAL A 62 2.59 -5.08 4.75
N ASN A 63 1.59 -5.80 4.27
CA ASN A 63 0.89 -6.79 5.07
C ASN A 63 1.80 -7.95 5.46
N SER A 64 2.70 -8.36 4.57
CA SER A 64 3.67 -9.41 4.86
C SER A 64 4.66 -8.95 5.92
N MET A 65 5.10 -7.71 5.88
CA MET A 65 5.97 -7.15 6.92
C MET A 65 5.29 -7.17 8.28
N SER A 66 4.04 -6.77 8.34
CA SER A 66 3.28 -6.79 9.58
C SER A 66 3.09 -8.21 10.12
N ALA A 67 2.80 -9.16 9.24
CA ALA A 67 2.63 -10.55 9.62
C ALA A 67 3.95 -11.15 10.13
N ALA A 68 5.05 -10.87 9.44
CA ALA A 68 6.35 -11.37 9.83
C ALA A 68 6.76 -10.84 11.21
N GLU A 69 6.48 -9.58 11.48
CA GLU A 69 6.77 -8.99 12.78
C GLU A 69 5.90 -9.61 13.88
N TYR A 70 4.62 -9.78 13.60
CA TYR A 70 3.71 -10.41 14.55
C TYR A 70 4.17 -11.83 14.89
N LEU A 71 4.58 -12.59 13.89
CA LEU A 71 5.04 -13.97 14.10
C LEU A 71 6.37 -14.01 14.85
N SER A 72 7.26 -13.06 14.63
CA SER A 72 8.54 -13.04 15.32
C SER A 72 8.39 -12.68 16.80
N ASP A 73 7.34 -11.93 17.15
CA ASP A 73 7.05 -11.60 18.55
C ASP A 73 6.48 -12.77 19.33
N SER A 74 5.86 -13.69 18.63
CA SER A 74 5.29 -14.86 19.28
C SER A 74 6.32 -15.94 19.46
#